data_62a65b18e3170e868ecb027baca7eb35
#
_entry.id   62a65b18e3170e868ecb027baca7eb35
#
_cell.length_a   1.000
_cell.length_b   1.000
_cell.length_c   1.000
_cell.angle_alpha   90.00
_cell.angle_beta   90.00
_cell.angle_gamma   90.00
#
_symmetry.space_group_name_H-M   'P 1'
#
loop_
_entity.id
_entity.type
_entity.pdbx_description
1 polymer ?
#
loop_
_entity_poly.entity_id
_entity_poly.type
_entity_poly.pdbx_seq_one_letter_code
_entity_poly.pdbx_strand_id
1 'polypeptide(L)'
;MVIMSVLSMVFGLSGCSGNEKYTVDEIVSFHTSDYGTERFPVYSFALQKEDENWFFSASCYVGSQKEHYTSFGSFQIPAEDAEGFLEVIREDGEIKRLRKYREPKHFFHISDALMRNSGITFSDGSRIDKKTACGDQTLAYLYALADKYYGAAEKVEISGVSVYSSSMDQFGSYSFAIEKEGDDWFFSFDAVVDSGGVHTEVENQRIGEEDAKEILRIVKEQRLVAKVSEYKEPPDDGIYVLDETIYQTSFTFTDGRSVYAPIDAGSELTDAFYHLAAEEVHED
;
A
#
# COMPACT_ATOMS: atom_id res chain seq x y z
N MET A 1 22.18 59.89 -13.26
CA MET A 1 21.60 58.61 -13.67
C MET A 1 22.75 57.67 -13.98
N VAL A 2 23.18 56.90 -12.98
CA VAL A 2 24.36 56.01 -13.07
C VAL A 2 23.82 54.59 -13.15
N ILE A 3 24.04 53.95 -14.29
CA ILE A 3 23.66 52.55 -14.51
C ILE A 3 24.81 51.70 -13.97
N MET A 4 24.54 51.00 -12.86
CA MET A 4 25.45 49.97 -12.33
C MET A 4 25.17 48.66 -13.05
N SER A 5 26.05 48.25 -13.93
CA SER A 5 26.08 46.92 -14.51
C SER A 5 26.63 45.93 -13.48
N VAL A 6 25.78 45.05 -13.01
CA VAL A 6 26.22 43.90 -12.20
C VAL A 6 26.69 42.81 -13.14
N LEU A 7 28.00 42.62 -13.16
CA LEU A 7 28.65 41.52 -13.89
C LEU A 7 28.52 40.24 -13.07
N SER A 8 27.60 39.37 -13.45
CA SER A 8 27.50 38.02 -12.89
C SER A 8 28.65 37.17 -13.38
N MET A 9 29.66 36.97 -12.54
CA MET A 9 30.70 35.97 -12.77
C MET A 9 30.09 34.57 -12.55
N VAL A 10 29.80 33.90 -13.64
CA VAL A 10 29.54 32.45 -13.64
C VAL A 10 30.89 31.76 -13.45
N PHE A 11 31.18 31.34 -12.23
CA PHE A 11 32.27 30.40 -11.98
C PHE A 11 31.80 29.02 -12.48
N GLY A 12 32.22 28.69 -13.69
CA GLY A 12 32.15 27.33 -14.21
C GLY A 12 33.08 26.44 -13.40
N LEU A 13 32.52 25.77 -12.38
CA LEU A 13 33.16 24.61 -11.80
C LEU A 13 33.05 23.47 -12.81
N SER A 14 34.03 23.37 -13.70
CA SER A 14 34.30 22.14 -14.45
C SER A 14 34.73 21.05 -13.47
N GLY A 15 33.78 20.53 -12.67
CA GLY A 15 33.96 19.28 -11.97
C GLY A 15 34.02 18.16 -13.00
N CYS A 16 35.05 17.33 -12.95
CA CYS A 16 35.17 16.12 -13.74
C CYS A 16 33.90 15.31 -13.62
N SER A 17 32.99 15.46 -14.57
CA SER A 17 31.83 14.58 -14.74
C SER A 17 32.37 13.25 -15.26
N GLY A 18 32.69 12.33 -14.37
CA GLY A 18 32.65 10.94 -14.75
C GLY A 18 31.26 10.70 -15.35
N ASN A 19 31.21 10.24 -16.62
CA ASN A 19 29.99 9.98 -17.36
C ASN A 19 28.97 9.25 -16.46
N GLU A 20 28.06 10.00 -15.84
CA GLU A 20 26.91 9.40 -15.21
C GLU A 20 26.03 8.91 -16.36
N LYS A 21 26.02 7.58 -16.54
CA LYS A 21 25.33 6.94 -17.68
C LYS A 21 23.82 7.23 -17.69
N TYR A 22 23.23 7.61 -16.55
CA TYR A 22 21.80 7.87 -16.39
C TYR A 22 21.54 9.12 -15.57
N THR A 23 20.48 9.81 -15.93
CA THR A 23 19.97 11.01 -15.25
C THR A 23 18.68 10.70 -14.49
N VAL A 24 18.25 11.61 -13.63
CA VAL A 24 16.99 11.47 -12.89
C VAL A 24 15.77 11.47 -13.84
N ASP A 25 15.86 12.20 -14.95
CA ASP A 25 14.79 12.32 -15.94
C ASP A 25 14.52 11.00 -16.72
N GLU A 26 15.46 10.04 -16.64
CA GLU A 26 15.32 8.72 -17.24
C GLU A 26 14.70 7.68 -16.28
N ILE A 27 14.40 8.07 -15.03
CA ILE A 27 13.76 7.16 -14.06
C ILE A 27 12.31 6.89 -14.48
N VAL A 28 11.97 5.61 -14.54
CA VAL A 28 10.60 5.16 -14.79
C VAL A 28 10.03 4.36 -13.62
N SER A 29 10.88 3.91 -12.69
CA SER A 29 10.42 3.27 -11.46
C SER A 29 11.43 3.46 -10.33
N PHE A 30 10.90 3.62 -9.14
CA PHE A 30 11.63 3.62 -7.89
C PHE A 30 10.90 2.76 -6.86
N HIS A 31 11.64 2.01 -6.07
CA HIS A 31 11.08 1.31 -4.92
C HIS A 31 12.06 1.35 -3.74
N THR A 32 11.51 1.33 -2.55
CA THR A 32 12.27 1.16 -1.31
C THR A 32 11.41 0.47 -0.26
N SER A 33 12.03 -0.43 0.52
CA SER A 33 11.35 -1.15 1.58
C SER A 33 12.29 -1.45 2.75
N ASP A 34 11.71 -1.55 3.93
CA ASP A 34 12.36 -2.03 5.15
C ASP A 34 11.43 -3.07 5.79
N TYR A 35 11.83 -4.33 5.74
CA TYR A 35 11.15 -5.43 6.41
C TYR A 35 11.89 -5.72 7.71
N GLY A 36 11.30 -5.29 8.83
CA GLY A 36 11.76 -5.65 10.16
C GLY A 36 11.48 -7.13 10.48
N THR A 37 11.68 -7.50 11.72
CA THR A 37 11.24 -8.81 12.26
C THR A 37 9.72 -8.88 12.45
N GLU A 38 9.03 -7.77 12.24
CA GLU A 38 7.59 -7.61 12.38
C GLU A 38 6.82 -8.25 11.21
N ARG A 39 5.57 -8.61 11.45
CA ARG A 39 4.67 -9.26 10.50
C ARG A 39 4.38 -8.39 9.27
N PHE A 40 4.49 -7.08 9.42
CA PHE A 40 4.32 -6.08 8.35
C PHE A 40 5.64 -5.34 8.07
N PRO A 41 5.86 -4.88 6.83
CA PRO A 41 7.01 -4.04 6.55
C PRO A 41 6.94 -2.76 7.39
N VAL A 42 8.08 -2.32 7.93
CA VAL A 42 8.20 -1.00 8.56
C VAL A 42 7.77 0.08 7.56
N TYR A 43 8.15 -0.11 6.30
CA TYR A 43 7.62 0.61 5.16
C TYR A 43 7.92 -0.14 3.84
N SER A 44 7.05 0.09 2.87
CA SER A 44 7.29 -0.26 1.47
C SER A 44 6.69 0.86 0.61
N PHE A 45 7.49 1.45 -0.27
CA PHE A 45 7.07 2.49 -1.20
C PHE A 45 7.48 2.12 -2.61
N ALA A 46 6.62 2.39 -3.58
CA ALA A 46 6.95 2.31 -4.99
C ALA A 46 6.34 3.47 -5.77
N LEU A 47 7.10 4.00 -6.71
CA LEU A 47 6.63 4.89 -7.76
C LEU A 47 6.93 4.24 -9.09
N GLN A 48 5.97 4.27 -9.99
CA GLN A 48 6.09 3.70 -11.32
C GLN A 48 5.46 4.64 -12.35
N LYS A 49 6.17 4.86 -13.45
CA LYS A 49 5.66 5.60 -14.60
C LYS A 49 5.07 4.61 -15.61
N GLU A 50 3.82 4.82 -15.99
CA GLU A 50 3.12 4.10 -17.05
C GLU A 50 2.65 5.14 -18.06
N ASP A 51 3.20 5.08 -19.27
CA ASP A 51 3.06 6.12 -20.28
C ASP A 51 3.50 7.50 -19.73
N GLU A 52 2.57 8.46 -19.66
CA GLU A 52 2.83 9.80 -19.10
C GLU A 52 2.37 9.94 -17.63
N ASN A 53 1.79 8.90 -17.04
CA ASN A 53 1.24 8.95 -15.69
C ASN A 53 2.17 8.31 -14.67
N TRP A 54 2.20 8.87 -13.47
CA TRP A 54 2.89 8.30 -12.34
C TRP A 54 1.92 7.66 -11.36
N PHE A 55 2.31 6.50 -10.87
CA PHE A 55 1.56 5.71 -9.89
C PHE A 55 2.40 5.54 -8.64
N PHE A 56 1.74 5.69 -7.49
CA PHE A 56 2.36 5.56 -6.18
C PHE A 56 1.69 4.44 -5.39
N SER A 57 2.50 3.62 -4.73
CA SER A 57 2.05 2.59 -3.79
C SER A 57 2.77 2.78 -2.47
N ALA A 58 2.10 2.57 -1.37
CA ALA A 58 2.69 2.66 -0.04
C ALA A 58 2.10 1.61 0.92
N SER A 59 2.95 1.09 1.77
CA SER A 59 2.59 0.33 2.97
C SER A 59 3.49 0.84 4.09
N CYS A 60 2.94 1.57 5.04
CA CYS A 60 3.71 2.21 6.10
C CYS A 60 2.83 2.73 7.22
N TYR A 61 3.46 3.11 8.32
CA TYR A 61 2.80 3.88 9.38
C TYR A 61 2.79 5.37 9.03
N VAL A 62 1.63 5.99 9.06
CA VAL A 62 1.38 7.41 8.79
C VAL A 62 0.85 8.13 10.04
N GLY A 63 0.65 9.43 9.94
CA GLY A 63 0.26 10.28 11.05
C GLY A 63 1.46 10.93 11.75
N SER A 64 1.20 11.97 12.54
CA SER A 64 2.24 12.79 13.20
C SER A 64 3.13 12.00 14.16
N GLN A 65 2.63 10.90 14.70
CA GLN A 65 3.35 9.97 15.59
C GLN A 65 3.53 8.59 14.98
N LYS A 66 3.23 8.43 13.67
CA LYS A 66 3.22 7.13 12.97
C LYS A 66 2.28 6.12 13.65
N GLU A 67 1.11 6.57 14.02
CA GLU A 67 0.11 5.80 14.76
C GLU A 67 -0.81 4.96 13.87
N HIS A 68 -0.86 5.23 12.57
CA HIS A 68 -1.78 4.54 11.66
C HIS A 68 -1.01 3.76 10.60
N TYR A 69 -1.22 2.46 10.54
CA TYR A 69 -0.72 1.66 9.42
C TYR A 69 -1.67 1.83 8.23
N THR A 70 -1.10 2.11 7.07
CA THR A 70 -1.83 2.18 5.80
C THR A 70 -1.16 1.33 4.75
N SER A 71 -1.97 0.73 3.88
CA SER A 71 -1.48 0.09 2.67
C SER A 71 -2.42 0.48 1.54
N PHE A 72 -1.86 1.01 0.47
CA PHE A 72 -2.62 1.29 -0.74
C PHE A 72 -1.80 0.87 -1.95
N GLY A 73 -2.53 0.29 -2.90
CA GLY A 73 -1.98 -0.17 -4.16
C GLY A 73 -1.57 0.98 -5.07
N SER A 74 -1.27 0.64 -6.29
CA SER A 74 -0.86 1.60 -7.31
C SER A 74 -2.02 2.53 -7.65
N PHE A 75 -1.89 3.82 -7.36
CA PHE A 75 -2.84 4.83 -7.79
C PHE A 75 -2.12 6.01 -8.43
N GLN A 76 -2.80 6.65 -9.38
CA GLN A 76 -2.24 7.76 -10.13
C GLN A 76 -2.07 8.99 -9.25
N ILE A 77 -0.85 9.55 -9.25
CA ILE A 77 -0.53 10.81 -8.57
C ILE A 77 -0.44 11.96 -9.57
N PRO A 78 -0.67 13.23 -9.14
CA PRO A 78 -0.43 14.40 -9.97
C PRO A 78 1.03 14.51 -10.41
N ALA A 79 1.24 15.05 -11.60
CA ALA A 79 2.59 15.25 -12.16
C ALA A 79 3.48 16.08 -11.21
N GLU A 80 2.93 17.08 -10.53
CA GLU A 80 3.65 17.91 -9.55
C GLU A 80 4.27 17.08 -8.42
N ASP A 81 3.57 16.09 -7.91
CA ASP A 81 4.09 15.22 -6.85
C ASP A 81 5.19 14.28 -7.37
N ALA A 82 5.05 13.81 -8.60
CA ALA A 82 6.09 13.00 -9.24
C ALA A 82 7.35 13.83 -9.54
N GLU A 83 7.18 15.04 -10.05
CA GLU A 83 8.29 15.98 -10.30
C GLU A 83 9.02 16.35 -9.00
N GLY A 84 8.26 16.64 -7.93
CA GLY A 84 8.82 16.89 -6.60
C GLY A 84 9.62 15.69 -6.08
N PHE A 85 9.14 14.48 -6.29
CA PHE A 85 9.89 13.26 -5.96
C PHE A 85 11.20 13.16 -6.76
N LEU A 86 11.17 13.37 -8.07
CA LEU A 86 12.37 13.34 -8.92
C LEU A 86 13.39 14.42 -8.54
N GLU A 87 12.92 15.58 -8.10
CA GLU A 87 13.80 16.63 -7.59
C GLU A 87 14.52 16.21 -6.32
N VAL A 88 13.79 15.61 -5.36
CA VAL A 88 14.39 15.07 -4.14
C VAL A 88 15.41 13.96 -4.45
N ILE A 89 15.11 13.05 -5.37
CA ILE A 89 16.09 12.03 -5.85
C ILE A 89 17.36 12.67 -6.39
N ARG A 90 17.23 13.82 -7.09
CA ARG A 90 18.36 14.56 -7.65
C ARG A 90 19.19 15.23 -6.55
N GLU A 91 18.53 15.92 -5.62
CA GLU A 91 19.17 16.62 -4.50
C GLU A 91 19.87 15.68 -3.53
N ASP A 92 19.21 14.56 -3.19
CA ASP A 92 19.76 13.52 -2.32
C ASP A 92 20.90 12.72 -3.00
N GLY A 93 21.05 12.88 -4.33
CA GLY A 93 22.05 12.17 -5.12
C GLY A 93 21.87 10.66 -5.10
N GLU A 94 20.63 10.21 -5.05
CA GLU A 94 20.23 8.82 -4.78
C GLU A 94 20.82 7.83 -5.79
N ILE A 95 20.82 8.15 -7.09
CA ILE A 95 21.44 7.32 -8.13
C ILE A 95 22.91 7.04 -7.79
N LYS A 96 23.66 8.09 -7.42
CA LYS A 96 25.07 8.00 -7.07
C LYS A 96 25.28 7.23 -5.77
N ARG A 97 24.41 7.46 -4.78
CA ARG A 97 24.44 6.78 -3.49
C ARG A 97 24.24 5.28 -3.68
N LEU A 98 23.20 4.85 -4.40
CA LEU A 98 22.91 3.43 -4.66
C LEU A 98 24.01 2.77 -5.49
N ARG A 99 24.57 3.43 -6.50
CA ARG A 99 25.70 2.90 -7.29
C ARG A 99 26.96 2.66 -6.47
N LYS A 100 27.25 3.55 -5.53
CA LYS A 100 28.43 3.46 -4.66
C LYS A 100 28.28 2.47 -3.53
N TYR A 101 27.05 2.11 -3.18
CA TYR A 101 26.79 1.18 -2.10
C TYR A 101 27.50 -0.16 -2.35
N ARG A 102 28.16 -0.65 -1.31
CA ARG A 102 28.81 -1.97 -1.25
C ARG A 102 28.29 -2.70 -0.04
N GLU A 103 27.77 -3.90 -0.25
CA GLU A 103 27.37 -4.75 0.88
C GLU A 103 28.58 -5.00 1.80
N PRO A 104 28.41 -4.89 3.13
CA PRO A 104 29.44 -5.24 4.09
C PRO A 104 29.87 -6.71 3.88
N LYS A 105 31.18 -6.96 3.82
CA LYS A 105 31.75 -8.30 3.55
C LYS A 105 31.50 -9.33 4.66
N HIS A 106 31.09 -8.89 5.84
CA HIS A 106 30.83 -9.72 7.01
C HIS A 106 29.43 -9.48 7.52
N PHE A 107 28.44 -10.00 6.81
CA PHE A 107 27.14 -10.20 7.39
C PHE A 107 27.19 -11.53 8.15
N PHE A 108 27.29 -11.48 9.48
CA PHE A 108 26.79 -12.59 10.27
C PHE A 108 25.32 -12.75 9.86
N HIS A 109 24.94 -13.95 9.45
CA HIS A 109 23.55 -14.29 9.27
C HIS A 109 22.83 -14.22 10.64
N ILE A 110 22.49 -13.02 11.04
CA ILE A 110 21.51 -12.81 12.09
C ILE A 110 20.19 -13.00 11.34
N SER A 111 19.46 -14.05 11.68
CA SER A 111 18.16 -14.38 11.09
C SER A 111 17.14 -13.23 11.16
N ASP A 112 17.42 -12.24 11.99
CA ASP A 112 16.62 -11.04 12.27
C ASP A 112 17.19 -9.77 11.61
N ALA A 113 18.02 -9.91 10.57
CA ALA A 113 18.56 -8.73 9.89
C ALA A 113 17.45 -8.02 9.12
N LEU A 114 17.23 -6.73 9.43
CA LEU A 114 16.38 -5.81 8.69
C LEU A 114 16.67 -5.93 7.19
N MET A 115 15.68 -6.41 6.42
CA MET A 115 15.82 -6.55 4.96
C MET A 115 15.43 -5.22 4.31
N ARG A 116 16.44 -4.38 4.09
CA ARG A 116 16.28 -3.11 3.38
C ARG A 116 16.60 -3.28 1.92
N ASN A 117 15.74 -2.79 1.07
CA ASN A 117 15.96 -2.77 -0.36
C ASN A 117 15.61 -1.39 -0.93
N SER A 118 16.41 -0.94 -1.89
CA SER A 118 16.05 0.21 -2.72
C SER A 118 16.52 -0.02 -4.15
N GLY A 119 15.69 0.37 -5.10
CA GLY A 119 15.99 0.19 -6.50
C GLY A 119 15.43 1.29 -7.39
N ILE A 120 16.08 1.48 -8.53
CA ILE A 120 15.72 2.41 -9.59
C ILE A 120 15.73 1.66 -10.91
N THR A 121 14.67 1.83 -11.70
CA THR A 121 14.63 1.37 -13.10
C THR A 121 14.60 2.58 -14.03
N PHE A 122 15.36 2.52 -15.10
CA PHE A 122 15.48 3.58 -16.10
C PHE A 122 14.71 3.22 -17.37
N SER A 123 14.44 4.22 -18.19
CA SER A 123 13.66 4.08 -19.43
C SER A 123 14.25 3.10 -20.46
N ASP A 124 15.57 2.84 -20.40
CA ASP A 124 16.24 1.84 -21.23
C ASP A 124 16.13 0.41 -20.66
N GLY A 125 15.39 0.22 -19.56
CA GLY A 125 15.21 -1.05 -18.85
C GLY A 125 16.37 -1.42 -17.92
N SER A 126 17.42 -0.61 -17.82
CA SER A 126 18.51 -0.86 -16.86
C SER A 126 18.07 -0.60 -15.43
N ARG A 127 18.69 -1.29 -14.45
CA ARG A 127 18.29 -1.27 -13.05
C ARG A 127 19.47 -1.09 -12.10
N ILE A 128 19.19 -0.48 -10.96
CA ILE A 128 20.06 -0.46 -9.79
C ILE A 128 19.23 -0.98 -8.62
N ASP A 129 19.57 -2.15 -8.10
CA ASP A 129 18.94 -2.74 -6.92
C ASP A 129 20.01 -2.94 -5.84
N LYS A 130 19.74 -2.50 -4.62
CA LYS A 130 20.66 -2.56 -3.48
C LYS A 130 19.96 -2.91 -2.18
N LYS A 131 20.63 -3.73 -1.37
CA LYS A 131 20.17 -4.07 -0.01
C LYS A 131 20.48 -2.94 0.97
N THR A 132 19.85 -1.82 0.80
CA THR A 132 19.99 -0.61 1.63
C THR A 132 18.71 0.21 1.59
N ALA A 133 18.44 1.00 2.63
CA ALA A 133 17.40 2.00 2.59
C ALA A 133 17.73 3.08 1.54
N CYS A 134 16.74 3.83 1.09
CA CYS A 134 16.95 5.08 0.34
C CYS A 134 17.54 6.19 1.23
N GLY A 135 17.87 7.33 0.65
CA GLY A 135 18.35 8.51 1.38
C GLY A 135 17.27 9.09 2.30
N ASP A 136 17.70 9.79 3.35
CA ASP A 136 16.78 10.29 4.37
C ASP A 136 15.77 11.30 3.82
N GLN A 137 16.17 12.17 2.90
CA GLN A 137 15.27 13.15 2.27
C GLN A 137 14.28 12.46 1.33
N THR A 138 14.74 11.47 0.56
CA THR A 138 13.91 10.62 -0.29
C THR A 138 12.86 9.89 0.56
N LEU A 139 13.26 9.29 1.66
CA LEU A 139 12.36 8.59 2.57
C LEU A 139 11.34 9.54 3.21
N ALA A 140 11.78 10.72 3.66
CA ALA A 140 10.89 11.72 4.24
C ALA A 140 9.83 12.20 3.25
N TYR A 141 10.20 12.37 1.96
CA TYR A 141 9.25 12.75 0.92
C TYR A 141 8.21 11.67 0.66
N LEU A 142 8.62 10.39 0.63
CA LEU A 142 7.70 9.26 0.46
C LEU A 142 6.69 9.15 1.60
N TYR A 143 7.14 9.37 2.85
CA TYR A 143 6.23 9.46 3.99
C TYR A 143 5.27 10.64 3.89
N ALA A 144 5.73 11.80 3.43
CA ALA A 144 4.86 12.97 3.21
C ALA A 144 3.81 12.72 2.12
N LEU A 145 4.17 12.01 1.05
CA LEU A 145 3.20 11.56 0.05
C LEU A 145 2.18 10.59 0.67
N ALA A 146 2.64 9.60 1.45
CA ALA A 146 1.75 8.66 2.11
C ALA A 146 0.77 9.36 3.07
N ASP A 147 1.25 10.31 3.89
CA ASP A 147 0.39 11.14 4.76
C ASP A 147 -0.62 11.98 3.96
N LYS A 148 -0.17 12.61 2.87
CA LYS A 148 -1.02 13.41 1.99
C LYS A 148 -2.20 12.60 1.44
N TYR A 149 -1.92 11.39 1.01
CA TYR A 149 -2.92 10.54 0.38
C TYR A 149 -3.74 9.73 1.38
N TYR A 150 -3.21 9.42 2.55
CA TYR A 150 -3.96 8.86 3.66
C TYR A 150 -5.10 9.78 4.11
N GLY A 151 -4.81 11.06 4.39
CA GLY A 151 -5.84 12.05 4.80
C GLY A 151 -6.87 12.37 3.72
N ALA A 152 -6.59 12.08 2.44
CA ALA A 152 -7.56 12.20 1.36
C ALA A 152 -8.51 10.99 1.28
N ALA A 153 -8.17 9.85 1.92
CA ALA A 153 -8.95 8.61 1.89
C ALA A 153 -10.36 8.76 2.49
N GLU A 154 -10.53 9.62 3.51
CA GLU A 154 -11.84 9.85 4.14
C GLU A 154 -12.90 10.45 3.19
N LYS A 155 -12.49 10.98 2.05
CA LYS A 155 -13.38 11.64 1.06
C LYS A 155 -13.64 10.80 -0.19
N VAL A 156 -12.99 9.64 -0.29
CA VAL A 156 -13.10 8.80 -1.49
C VAL A 156 -14.14 7.72 -1.26
N GLU A 157 -14.94 7.46 -2.30
CA GLU A 157 -15.97 6.43 -2.27
C GLU A 157 -15.31 5.03 -2.18
N ILE A 158 -15.93 4.17 -1.36
CA ILE A 158 -15.51 2.76 -1.26
C ILE A 158 -15.93 2.07 -2.55
N SER A 159 -14.99 1.36 -3.16
CA SER A 159 -15.21 0.50 -4.33
C SER A 159 -15.06 -0.99 -4.01
N GLY A 160 -14.66 -1.35 -2.80
CA GLY A 160 -14.58 -2.74 -2.38
C GLY A 160 -14.53 -2.89 -0.87
N VAL A 161 -15.12 -3.97 -0.39
CA VAL A 161 -15.12 -4.40 1.01
C VAL A 161 -14.80 -5.88 1.03
N SER A 162 -13.79 -6.31 1.79
CA SER A 162 -13.56 -7.72 2.01
C SER A 162 -13.37 -8.04 3.48
N VAL A 163 -13.88 -9.20 3.89
CA VAL A 163 -13.72 -9.77 5.21
C VAL A 163 -13.29 -11.22 5.09
N TYR A 164 -12.35 -11.61 5.91
CA TYR A 164 -11.79 -12.95 5.92
C TYR A 164 -11.66 -13.43 7.36
N SER A 165 -11.97 -14.69 7.58
CA SER A 165 -11.67 -15.41 8.81
C SER A 165 -11.08 -16.78 8.50
N SER A 166 -10.06 -17.16 9.22
CA SER A 166 -9.51 -18.51 9.19
C SER A 166 -9.35 -19.01 10.60
N SER A 167 -9.94 -20.16 10.90
CA SER A 167 -9.76 -20.89 12.15
C SER A 167 -9.19 -22.28 11.85
N MET A 168 -8.60 -22.92 12.86
CA MET A 168 -8.17 -24.32 12.71
C MET A 168 -9.36 -25.29 12.50
N ASP A 169 -10.55 -24.88 12.90
CA ASP A 169 -11.80 -25.53 12.53
C ASP A 169 -12.24 -25.00 11.16
N GLN A 170 -12.13 -25.83 10.12
CA GLN A 170 -12.51 -25.48 8.75
C GLN A 170 -13.95 -24.95 8.61
N PHE A 171 -14.84 -25.34 9.54
CA PHE A 171 -16.24 -24.89 9.54
C PHE A 171 -16.43 -23.43 9.94
N GLY A 172 -15.43 -22.80 10.58
CA GLY A 172 -15.47 -21.40 10.97
C GLY A 172 -14.75 -20.44 10.01
N SER A 173 -14.16 -20.95 8.92
CA SER A 173 -13.44 -20.13 7.96
C SER A 173 -14.40 -19.57 6.91
N TYR A 174 -14.19 -18.31 6.54
CA TYR A 174 -14.95 -17.65 5.47
C TYR A 174 -14.12 -16.58 4.78
N SER A 175 -14.48 -16.31 3.54
CA SER A 175 -14.01 -15.17 2.76
C SER A 175 -15.20 -14.55 2.04
N PHE A 176 -15.43 -13.26 2.21
CA PHE A 176 -16.45 -12.50 1.51
C PHE A 176 -15.85 -11.25 0.92
N ALA A 177 -16.22 -10.89 -0.30
CA ALA A 177 -15.81 -9.65 -0.93
C ALA A 177 -16.91 -9.10 -1.83
N ILE A 178 -17.15 -7.77 -1.78
CA ILE A 178 -17.86 -7.04 -2.83
C ILE A 178 -16.90 -6.08 -3.50
N GLU A 179 -16.98 -5.98 -4.82
CA GLU A 179 -16.16 -5.09 -5.62
C GLU A 179 -17.00 -4.39 -6.68
N LYS A 180 -16.69 -3.11 -6.93
CA LYS A 180 -17.35 -2.29 -7.96
C LYS A 180 -16.49 -2.27 -9.21
N GLU A 181 -17.08 -2.72 -10.33
CA GLU A 181 -16.49 -2.63 -11.65
C GLU A 181 -17.37 -1.76 -12.55
N GLY A 182 -16.89 -0.57 -12.87
CA GLY A 182 -17.71 0.43 -13.55
C GLY A 182 -18.90 0.89 -12.67
N ASP A 183 -20.12 0.64 -13.13
CA ASP A 183 -21.35 0.95 -12.39
C ASP A 183 -21.95 -0.27 -11.68
N ASP A 184 -21.40 -1.46 -11.88
CA ASP A 184 -21.93 -2.70 -11.36
C ASP A 184 -21.14 -3.17 -10.13
N TRP A 185 -21.83 -3.88 -9.21
CA TRP A 185 -21.25 -4.52 -8.05
C TRP A 185 -21.19 -6.03 -8.25
N PHE A 186 -20.09 -6.63 -7.82
CA PHE A 186 -19.84 -8.06 -7.87
C PHE A 186 -19.54 -8.59 -6.48
N PHE A 187 -20.05 -9.78 -6.19
CA PHE A 187 -19.86 -10.48 -4.93
C PHE A 187 -19.09 -11.78 -5.17
N SER A 188 -18.13 -12.06 -4.32
CA SER A 188 -17.39 -13.31 -4.28
C SER A 188 -17.36 -13.83 -2.85
N PHE A 189 -17.53 -15.13 -2.68
CA PHE A 189 -17.42 -15.74 -1.36
C PHE A 189 -16.90 -17.18 -1.40
N ASP A 190 -16.29 -17.60 -0.30
CA ASP A 190 -15.93 -18.96 0.04
C ASP A 190 -16.31 -19.17 1.52
N ALA A 191 -17.39 -19.87 1.78
CA ALA A 191 -17.95 -20.05 3.11
C ALA A 191 -18.86 -21.27 3.19
N VAL A 192 -19.17 -21.71 4.42
CA VAL A 192 -20.24 -22.67 4.69
C VAL A 192 -21.54 -21.89 4.89
N VAL A 193 -22.41 -21.93 3.89
CA VAL A 193 -23.65 -21.11 3.87
C VAL A 193 -24.88 -21.88 4.34
N ASP A 194 -24.85 -23.17 4.18
CA ASP A 194 -25.99 -24.04 4.50
C ASP A 194 -25.78 -24.90 5.78
N SER A 195 -26.88 -25.49 6.29
CA SER A 195 -26.84 -26.39 7.44
C SER A 195 -26.19 -27.75 7.13
N GLY A 196 -25.84 -28.00 5.87
CA GLY A 196 -25.17 -29.23 5.43
C GLY A 196 -23.67 -29.22 5.68
N GLY A 197 -23.09 -28.05 6.01
CA GLY A 197 -21.68 -27.90 6.32
C GLY A 197 -20.78 -28.03 5.09
N VAL A 198 -21.32 -27.81 3.91
CA VAL A 198 -20.54 -27.82 2.65
C VAL A 198 -20.00 -26.42 2.35
N HIS A 199 -18.72 -26.34 2.09
CA HIS A 199 -18.12 -25.11 1.55
C HIS A 199 -18.66 -24.83 0.16
N THR A 200 -19.08 -23.59 -0.04
CA THR A 200 -19.55 -23.06 -1.32
C THR A 200 -18.65 -21.92 -1.72
N GLU A 201 -18.16 -21.96 -2.94
CA GLU A 201 -17.33 -20.94 -3.56
C GLU A 201 -18.08 -20.33 -4.74
N VAL A 202 -18.20 -19.02 -4.74
CA VAL A 202 -18.78 -18.24 -5.83
C VAL A 202 -17.84 -17.09 -6.15
N GLU A 203 -17.55 -16.90 -7.44
CA GLU A 203 -16.67 -15.82 -7.92
C GLU A 203 -17.44 -14.88 -8.82
N ASN A 204 -17.30 -13.57 -8.59
CA ASN A 204 -17.76 -12.50 -9.46
C ASN A 204 -19.25 -12.56 -9.83
N GLN A 205 -20.09 -12.95 -8.89
CA GLN A 205 -21.54 -12.89 -9.07
C GLN A 205 -21.98 -11.42 -9.04
N ARG A 206 -22.73 -10.99 -10.07
CA ARG A 206 -23.30 -9.63 -10.09
C ARG A 206 -24.42 -9.54 -9.06
N ILE A 207 -24.36 -8.53 -8.20
CA ILE A 207 -25.38 -8.27 -7.17
C ILE A 207 -26.13 -6.96 -7.44
N GLY A 208 -27.28 -6.79 -6.77
CA GLY A 208 -28.07 -5.58 -6.81
C GLY A 208 -27.33 -4.39 -6.16
N GLU A 209 -27.62 -3.19 -6.66
CA GLU A 209 -27.09 -1.96 -6.05
C GLU A 209 -27.57 -1.78 -4.60
N GLU A 210 -28.77 -2.28 -4.27
CA GLU A 210 -29.33 -2.18 -2.92
C GLU A 210 -28.58 -3.06 -1.92
N ASP A 211 -28.13 -4.25 -2.34
CA ASP A 211 -27.35 -5.17 -1.50
C ASP A 211 -25.97 -4.59 -1.19
N ALA A 212 -25.33 -4.05 -2.21
CA ALA A 212 -24.06 -3.32 -2.02
C ALA A 212 -24.23 -2.10 -1.10
N LYS A 213 -25.32 -1.34 -1.25
CA LYS A 213 -25.63 -0.20 -0.37
C LYS A 213 -25.83 -0.61 1.08
N GLU A 214 -26.47 -1.76 1.33
CA GLU A 214 -26.68 -2.26 2.68
C GLU A 214 -25.33 -2.60 3.35
N ILE A 215 -24.44 -3.29 2.64
CA ILE A 215 -23.06 -3.56 3.12
C ILE A 215 -22.33 -2.23 3.43
N LEU A 216 -22.38 -1.27 2.51
CA LEU A 216 -21.72 0.03 2.69
C LEU A 216 -22.35 0.86 3.83
N ARG A 217 -23.66 0.73 4.05
CA ARG A 217 -24.37 1.35 5.17
C ARG A 217 -23.81 0.84 6.50
N ILE A 218 -23.69 -0.49 6.66
CA ILE A 218 -23.15 -1.12 7.86
C ILE A 218 -21.71 -0.66 8.10
N VAL A 219 -20.87 -0.68 7.05
CA VAL A 219 -19.48 -0.20 7.10
C VAL A 219 -19.41 1.22 7.65
N LYS A 220 -20.28 2.11 7.17
CA LYS A 220 -20.34 3.52 7.57
C LYS A 220 -20.86 3.70 9.01
N GLU A 221 -21.97 3.05 9.37
CA GLU A 221 -22.59 3.15 10.69
C GLU A 221 -21.65 2.65 11.79
N GLN A 222 -20.94 1.56 11.52
CA GLN A 222 -19.96 1.00 12.45
C GLN A 222 -18.59 1.68 12.41
N ARG A 223 -18.39 2.64 11.50
CA ARG A 223 -17.11 3.32 11.30
C ARG A 223 -15.95 2.36 11.03
N LEU A 224 -16.20 1.30 10.27
CA LEU A 224 -15.23 0.23 10.07
C LEU A 224 -13.96 0.70 9.35
N VAL A 225 -14.08 1.59 8.37
CA VAL A 225 -12.92 2.19 7.71
C VAL A 225 -12.00 2.88 8.73
N ALA A 226 -12.57 3.66 9.66
CA ALA A 226 -11.78 4.29 10.72
C ALA A 226 -11.15 3.25 11.65
N LYS A 227 -11.89 2.23 12.08
CA LYS A 227 -11.36 1.16 12.93
C LYS A 227 -10.19 0.42 12.29
N VAL A 228 -10.31 0.09 10.98
CA VAL A 228 -9.23 -0.54 10.20
C VAL A 228 -8.04 0.40 10.08
N SER A 229 -8.28 1.67 9.74
CA SER A 229 -7.22 2.67 9.57
C SER A 229 -6.51 3.04 10.88
N GLU A 230 -7.21 2.98 12.00
CA GLU A 230 -6.69 3.30 13.34
C GLU A 230 -6.12 2.07 14.08
N TYR A 231 -6.19 0.89 13.46
CA TYR A 231 -5.70 -0.32 14.08
C TYR A 231 -4.21 -0.21 14.42
N LYS A 232 -3.87 -0.61 15.63
CA LYS A 232 -2.49 -0.73 16.09
C LYS A 232 -2.25 -2.17 16.48
N GLU A 233 -1.20 -2.74 15.90
CA GLU A 233 -0.78 -4.07 16.31
C GLU A 233 -0.41 -4.04 17.81
N PRO A 234 -0.97 -4.95 18.63
CA PRO A 234 -0.57 -5.03 20.02
C PRO A 234 0.93 -5.35 20.11
N PRO A 235 1.63 -4.83 21.12
CA PRO A 235 3.04 -5.15 21.30
C PRO A 235 3.22 -6.66 21.38
N ASP A 236 4.21 -7.18 20.65
CA ASP A 236 4.56 -8.60 20.67
C ASP A 236 5.03 -8.97 22.10
N ASP A 237 4.21 -9.73 22.81
CA ASP A 237 4.52 -10.25 24.16
C ASP A 237 5.25 -11.61 24.11
N GLY A 238 5.56 -12.09 22.89
CA GLY A 238 6.24 -13.38 22.67
C GLY A 238 5.37 -14.61 22.95
N ILE A 239 4.07 -14.42 23.18
CA ILE A 239 3.13 -15.52 23.38
C ILE A 239 2.41 -15.80 22.06
N TYR A 240 2.82 -16.85 21.37
CA TYR A 240 2.11 -17.34 20.17
C TYR A 240 1.00 -18.28 20.58
N VAL A 241 -0.26 -17.87 20.39
CA VAL A 241 -1.42 -18.75 20.54
C VAL A 241 -1.61 -19.51 19.23
N LEU A 242 -1.40 -20.83 19.24
CA LEU A 242 -1.47 -21.67 18.04
C LEU A 242 -2.90 -21.86 17.50
N ASP A 243 -3.91 -21.58 18.31
CA ASP A 243 -5.34 -21.82 18.00
C ASP A 243 -6.11 -20.51 17.79
N GLU A 244 -5.43 -19.41 17.47
CA GLU A 244 -6.08 -18.12 17.28
C GLU A 244 -6.79 -18.03 15.94
N THR A 245 -8.05 -17.61 15.95
CA THR A 245 -8.78 -17.28 14.71
C THR A 245 -8.15 -16.03 14.11
N ILE A 246 -7.75 -16.13 12.86
CA ILE A 246 -7.20 -15.00 12.12
C ILE A 246 -8.35 -14.29 11.43
N TYR A 247 -8.46 -12.99 11.65
CA TYR A 247 -9.40 -12.11 10.95
C TYR A 247 -8.66 -11.15 10.07
N GLN A 248 -9.30 -10.73 9.00
CA GLN A 248 -8.82 -9.63 8.17
C GLN A 248 -10.01 -8.86 7.59
N THR A 249 -9.99 -7.56 7.75
CA THR A 249 -10.95 -6.65 7.13
C THR A 249 -10.21 -5.66 6.25
N SER A 250 -10.68 -5.47 5.01
CA SER A 250 -10.09 -4.51 4.09
C SER A 250 -11.12 -3.72 3.31
N PHE A 251 -10.73 -2.51 2.90
CA PHE A 251 -11.50 -1.60 2.07
C PHE A 251 -10.67 -1.14 0.89
N THR A 252 -11.25 -1.16 -0.30
CA THR A 252 -10.69 -0.55 -1.52
C THR A 252 -11.50 0.69 -1.87
N PHE A 253 -10.84 1.70 -2.39
CA PHE A 253 -11.44 2.98 -2.74
C PHE A 253 -11.39 3.21 -4.26
N THR A 254 -12.29 4.05 -4.77
CA THR A 254 -12.40 4.36 -6.21
C THR A 254 -11.15 4.99 -6.81
N ASP A 255 -10.22 5.48 -6.00
CA ASP A 255 -8.91 5.98 -6.43
C ASP A 255 -7.80 4.91 -6.39
N GLY A 256 -8.15 3.65 -6.16
CA GLY A 256 -7.23 2.51 -6.14
C GLY A 256 -6.47 2.31 -4.83
N ARG A 257 -6.69 3.15 -3.81
CA ARG A 257 -6.13 2.91 -2.48
C ARG A 257 -6.86 1.79 -1.78
N SER A 258 -6.17 1.11 -0.87
CA SER A 258 -6.77 0.17 0.07
C SER A 258 -6.24 0.36 1.49
N VAL A 259 -7.07 0.02 2.46
CA VAL A 259 -6.68 -0.09 3.87
C VAL A 259 -7.08 -1.47 4.37
N TYR A 260 -6.26 -2.07 5.21
CA TYR A 260 -6.59 -3.36 5.81
C TYR A 260 -6.05 -3.45 7.25
N ALA A 261 -6.68 -4.30 8.07
CA ALA A 261 -6.19 -4.64 9.39
C ALA A 261 -6.59 -6.08 9.74
N PRO A 262 -5.83 -6.75 10.61
CA PRO A 262 -6.17 -8.08 11.13
C PRO A 262 -7.22 -7.95 12.26
N ILE A 263 -8.40 -7.43 11.93
CA ILE A 263 -9.51 -7.26 12.85
C ILE A 263 -10.77 -7.94 12.35
N ASP A 264 -11.60 -8.37 13.29
CA ASP A 264 -12.96 -8.81 13.01
C ASP A 264 -13.82 -7.62 12.56
N ALA A 265 -14.51 -7.77 11.45
CA ALA A 265 -15.46 -6.77 10.93
C ALA A 265 -16.71 -6.59 11.81
N GLY A 266 -16.95 -7.54 12.73
CA GLY A 266 -18.13 -7.60 13.57
C GLY A 266 -19.28 -8.39 12.97
N SER A 267 -20.13 -8.95 13.84
CA SER A 267 -21.19 -9.87 13.44
C SER A 267 -22.18 -9.26 12.44
N GLU A 268 -22.53 -7.98 12.57
CA GLU A 268 -23.53 -7.36 11.69
C GLU A 268 -23.07 -7.34 10.22
N LEU A 269 -21.80 -7.01 9.94
CA LEU A 269 -21.28 -7.06 8.58
C LEU A 269 -21.13 -8.50 8.09
N THR A 270 -20.64 -9.38 8.94
CA THR A 270 -20.49 -10.79 8.62
C THR A 270 -21.85 -11.45 8.36
N ASP A 271 -22.86 -11.17 9.18
CA ASP A 271 -24.22 -11.68 9.01
C ASP A 271 -24.86 -11.18 7.71
N ALA A 272 -24.62 -9.92 7.34
CA ALA A 272 -25.10 -9.37 6.06
C ALA A 272 -24.48 -10.10 4.86
N PHE A 273 -23.19 -10.40 4.91
CA PHE A 273 -22.53 -11.19 3.88
C PHE A 273 -23.06 -12.64 3.81
N TYR A 274 -23.29 -13.28 4.95
CA TYR A 274 -23.89 -14.60 4.97
C TYR A 274 -25.31 -14.60 4.40
N HIS A 275 -26.09 -13.55 4.67
CA HIS A 275 -27.43 -13.42 4.10
C HIS A 275 -27.37 -13.32 2.57
N LEU A 276 -26.51 -12.46 2.07
CA LEU A 276 -26.30 -12.29 0.62
C LEU A 276 -25.83 -13.62 -0.01
N ALA A 277 -24.89 -14.31 0.60
CA ALA A 277 -24.40 -15.60 0.11
C ALA A 277 -25.52 -16.68 0.10
N ALA A 278 -26.42 -16.69 1.09
CA ALA A 278 -27.52 -17.63 1.13
C ALA A 278 -28.56 -17.36 0.04
N GLU A 279 -28.82 -16.09 -0.32
CA GLU A 279 -29.71 -15.73 -1.42
C GLU A 279 -29.18 -16.22 -2.77
N GLU A 280 -27.89 -16.01 -3.05
CA GLU A 280 -27.24 -16.42 -4.29
C GLU A 280 -27.21 -17.94 -4.48
N VAL A 281 -27.06 -18.73 -3.41
CA VAL A 281 -27.07 -20.21 -3.49
C VAL A 281 -28.47 -20.76 -3.80
N HIS A 282 -29.54 -20.02 -3.50
CA HIS A 282 -30.92 -20.47 -3.69
C HIS A 282 -31.55 -20.04 -5.02
N GLU A 283 -30.90 -19.19 -5.80
CA GLU A 283 -31.38 -18.78 -7.13
C GLU A 283 -30.99 -19.74 -8.28
N ASP A 284 -30.09 -20.70 -8.04
CA ASP A 284 -29.68 -21.78 -8.98
C ASP A 284 -30.51 -23.08 -8.73
#